data_cdd0a294f54a87188f3e5d35fb154bde
#
_entry.id   cdd0a294f54a87188f3e5d35fb154bde
#
_cell.length_a   1.000
_cell.length_b   1.000
_cell.length_c   1.000
_cell.angle_alpha   90.00
_cell.angle_beta   90.00
_cell.angle_gamma   90.00
#
_symmetry.space_group_name_H-M   'P 1'
#
loop_
_entity.id
_entity.type
_entity.pdbx_description
1 polymer ?
#
loop_
_entity_poly.entity_id
_entity_poly.type
_entity_poly.pdbx_seq_one_letter_code
_entity_poly.pdbx_strand_id
1 'polypeptide(L)'
;MNSNKFSINNLKEVEKYSINKLTEYEINNLNFIKVMFGNSSKAGNGFEYKIDEINETDNWHPETKDAKRIGGFNFSVEEKILRWLVRGDTLYDVILPNDADVYDCESPSAPHGVFRSNKIIISNPRPVTDEMAMNFYNKSILPEKSYFKAMAGCSIRGYVNTAIKIFNDKVNKSNFEIAFSEFKDFIIPNGEDTFSEDYLGNNTRKIYDMFLNFEK
;
A
#
# COMPACT_ATOMS: atom_id res chain seq x y z
N MET A 1 5.82 30.90 -19.81
CA MET A 1 6.43 29.63 -19.39
C MET A 1 5.29 28.77 -18.86
N ASN A 2 4.80 27.86 -19.68
CA ASN A 2 3.69 26.99 -19.32
C ASN A 2 4.23 25.77 -18.51
N SER A 3 3.93 25.74 -17.24
CA SER A 3 4.14 24.56 -16.42
C SER A 3 3.10 23.51 -16.80
N ASN A 4 3.47 22.52 -17.61
CA ASN A 4 2.67 21.34 -17.82
C ASN A 4 2.58 20.55 -16.50
N LYS A 5 1.52 20.81 -15.74
CA LYS A 5 1.13 19.91 -14.66
C LYS A 5 0.74 18.58 -15.31
N PHE A 6 1.52 17.54 -15.03
CA PHE A 6 1.14 16.16 -15.36
C PHE A 6 -0.17 15.86 -14.65
N SER A 7 -1.28 15.81 -15.39
CA SER A 7 -2.59 15.45 -14.87
C SER A 7 -2.76 13.94 -15.02
N ILE A 8 -2.84 13.25 -13.90
CA ILE A 8 -3.09 11.79 -13.80
C ILE A 8 -4.46 11.39 -14.42
N ASN A 9 -5.31 12.34 -14.78
CA ASN A 9 -6.70 12.12 -15.17
C ASN A 9 -6.92 11.75 -16.65
N ASN A 10 -5.87 11.58 -17.47
CA ASN A 10 -6.01 11.27 -18.89
C ASN A 10 -5.53 9.86 -19.29
N LEU A 11 -5.48 8.92 -18.36
CA LEU A 11 -5.17 7.55 -18.70
C LEU A 11 -6.45 6.82 -19.13
N LYS A 12 -6.52 6.47 -20.42
CA LYS A 12 -7.46 5.49 -20.98
C LYS A 12 -7.45 4.22 -20.12
N GLU A 13 -8.58 3.46 -20.11
CA GLU A 13 -8.67 2.13 -19.50
C GLU A 13 -7.37 1.35 -19.67
N VAL A 14 -6.59 1.30 -18.59
CA VAL A 14 -5.26 0.69 -18.59
C VAL A 14 -5.47 -0.82 -18.54
N GLU A 15 -4.77 -1.54 -19.40
CA GLU A 15 -4.64 -3.00 -19.31
C GLU A 15 -4.31 -3.39 -17.89
N LYS A 16 -5.01 -4.36 -17.36
CA LYS A 16 -5.19 -4.69 -15.93
C LYS A 16 -3.90 -4.92 -15.12
N TYR A 17 -2.71 -4.95 -15.74
CA TYR A 17 -1.39 -5.14 -15.10
C TYR A 17 -0.26 -4.67 -16.03
N SER A 18 -0.09 -3.39 -16.24
CA SER A 18 1.09 -2.90 -16.97
C SER A 18 2.34 -2.96 -16.08
N ILE A 19 3.46 -3.30 -16.70
CA ILE A 19 4.79 -3.27 -16.08
C ILE A 19 5.59 -2.27 -16.90
N ASN A 20 5.96 -1.15 -16.29
CA ASN A 20 6.66 -0.07 -16.96
C ASN A 20 8.00 0.21 -16.26
N LYS A 21 9.10 0.15 -17.01
CA LYS A 21 10.41 0.54 -16.49
C LYS A 21 10.40 2.03 -16.21
N LEU A 22 10.84 2.41 -15.00
CA LEU A 22 10.98 3.80 -14.63
C LEU A 22 12.21 4.42 -15.32
N THR A 23 12.05 5.66 -15.74
CA THR A 23 13.15 6.50 -16.19
C THR A 23 13.96 7.04 -15.02
N GLU A 24 15.22 7.44 -15.25
CA GLU A 24 16.05 8.09 -14.23
C GLU A 24 15.40 9.35 -13.67
N TYR A 25 14.69 10.10 -14.52
CA TYR A 25 13.94 11.30 -14.10
C TYR A 25 12.83 10.94 -13.10
N GLU A 26 12.04 9.90 -13.34
CA GLU A 26 10.99 9.45 -12.42
C GLU A 26 11.58 8.97 -11.11
N ILE A 27 12.65 8.17 -11.16
CA ILE A 27 13.36 7.68 -9.97
C ILE A 27 13.82 8.84 -9.10
N ASN A 28 14.44 9.86 -9.68
CA ASN A 28 14.99 11.01 -8.95
C ASN A 28 13.93 11.98 -8.38
N ASN A 29 12.67 11.86 -8.83
CA ASN A 29 11.57 12.72 -8.36
C ASN A 29 10.58 12.00 -7.44
N LEU A 30 10.83 10.75 -7.09
CA LEU A 30 9.99 9.96 -6.20
C LEU A 30 10.70 9.66 -4.88
N ASN A 31 9.97 9.79 -3.78
CA ASN A 31 10.43 9.36 -2.47
C ASN A 31 9.91 7.95 -2.20
N PHE A 32 10.77 6.98 -2.34
CA PHE A 32 10.40 5.58 -2.14
C PHE A 32 10.49 5.18 -0.68
N ILE A 33 9.48 4.44 -0.23
CA ILE A 33 9.37 3.94 1.14
C ILE A 33 8.86 2.50 1.15
N LYS A 34 9.15 1.79 2.21
CA LYS A 34 8.75 0.40 2.41
C LYS A 34 8.30 0.19 3.85
N VAL A 35 7.18 -0.55 4.03
CA VAL A 35 6.71 -0.98 5.34
C VAL A 35 6.87 -2.49 5.50
N MET A 36 7.41 -2.93 6.65
CA MET A 36 7.66 -4.34 6.97
C MET A 36 7.47 -4.59 8.47
N PHE A 37 7.45 -5.87 8.88
CA PHE A 37 7.58 -6.26 10.28
C PHE A 37 9.07 -6.43 10.60
N GLY A 38 9.63 -5.54 11.44
CA GLY A 38 11.08 -5.49 11.61
C GLY A 38 11.76 -5.32 10.25
N ASN A 39 12.85 -6.04 10.01
CA ASN A 39 13.61 -6.04 8.76
C ASN A 39 13.26 -7.22 7.83
N SER A 40 12.12 -7.88 8.02
CA SER A 40 11.75 -9.08 7.26
C SER A 40 10.53 -8.86 6.37
N SER A 41 10.59 -9.36 5.14
CA SER A 41 9.46 -9.36 4.23
C SER A 41 8.55 -10.56 4.51
N LYS A 42 7.24 -10.30 4.74
CA LYS A 42 6.23 -11.37 4.77
C LYS A 42 5.91 -11.96 3.40
N ALA A 43 6.26 -11.25 2.32
CA ALA A 43 6.04 -11.72 0.96
C ALA A 43 7.19 -12.62 0.53
N GLY A 44 6.89 -13.83 0.12
CA GLY A 44 7.89 -14.82 -0.31
C GLY A 44 8.49 -15.59 0.87
N ASN A 45 9.74 -16.02 0.73
CA ASN A 45 10.43 -16.92 1.67
C ASN A 45 11.01 -16.22 2.91
N GLY A 46 10.46 -15.07 3.32
CA GLY A 46 10.92 -14.38 4.51
C GLY A 46 12.31 -13.74 4.33
N PHE A 47 12.53 -13.04 3.21
CA PHE A 47 13.80 -12.35 2.98
C PHE A 47 14.11 -11.37 4.12
N GLU A 48 15.27 -11.54 4.72
CA GLU A 48 15.81 -10.66 5.75
C GLU A 48 16.66 -9.56 5.10
N TYR A 49 16.24 -8.30 5.27
CA TYR A 49 16.94 -7.16 4.70
C TYR A 49 18.09 -6.72 5.61
N LYS A 50 19.22 -6.39 4.99
CA LYS A 50 20.32 -5.67 5.62
C LYS A 50 20.03 -4.18 5.53
N ILE A 51 20.09 -3.50 6.68
CA ILE A 51 19.87 -2.06 6.79
C ILE A 51 21.16 -1.34 6.36
N ASP A 52 21.01 -0.26 5.58
CA ASP A 52 22.11 0.58 5.05
C ASP A 52 23.08 -0.17 4.12
N GLU A 53 22.73 -1.37 3.67
CA GLU A 53 23.50 -2.15 2.71
C GLU A 53 22.66 -2.45 1.46
N ILE A 54 23.33 -2.79 0.36
CA ILE A 54 22.64 -3.24 -0.86
C ILE A 54 22.03 -4.62 -0.59
N ASN A 55 20.72 -4.69 -0.77
CA ASN A 55 19.98 -5.93 -0.86
C ASN A 55 19.76 -6.24 -2.35
N GLU A 56 20.15 -7.41 -2.80
CA GLU A 56 20.07 -7.85 -4.20
C GLU A 56 19.43 -9.22 -4.28
N THR A 57 18.73 -9.49 -5.39
CA THR A 57 18.06 -10.78 -5.63
C THR A 57 18.20 -11.22 -7.08
N ASP A 58 18.51 -12.52 -7.29
CA ASP A 58 18.50 -13.18 -8.59
C ASP A 58 17.08 -13.55 -9.05
N ASN A 59 16.08 -13.53 -8.16
CA ASN A 59 14.69 -13.72 -8.53
C ASN A 59 14.15 -12.43 -9.15
N TRP A 60 14.57 -12.15 -10.40
CA TRP A 60 14.23 -10.94 -11.13
C TRP A 60 13.96 -11.25 -12.60
N HIS A 61 12.72 -11.04 -13.04
CA HIS A 61 12.21 -11.43 -14.35
C HIS A 61 11.44 -10.29 -15.02
N PRO A 62 12.11 -9.17 -15.36
CA PRO A 62 11.45 -7.98 -15.90
C PRO A 62 10.86 -8.18 -17.30
N GLU A 63 11.26 -9.25 -17.99
CA GLU A 63 10.72 -9.66 -19.30
C GLU A 63 9.29 -10.22 -19.19
N THR A 64 8.85 -10.59 -18.00
CA THR A 64 7.47 -11.10 -17.80
C THR A 64 6.45 -9.99 -17.96
N LYS A 65 5.29 -10.33 -18.51
CA LYS A 65 4.11 -9.43 -18.53
C LYS A 65 3.21 -9.59 -17.31
N ASP A 66 3.58 -10.48 -16.39
CA ASP A 66 2.81 -10.76 -15.18
C ASP A 66 3.50 -10.09 -13.96
N ALA A 67 2.91 -9.02 -13.45
CA ALA A 67 3.40 -8.31 -12.29
C ALA A 67 3.59 -9.18 -11.03
N LYS A 68 2.93 -10.35 -10.96
CA LYS A 68 3.12 -11.30 -9.86
C LYS A 68 4.40 -12.14 -10.01
N ARG A 69 4.92 -12.27 -11.22
CA ARG A 69 6.06 -13.11 -11.55
C ARG A 69 7.37 -12.35 -11.72
N ILE A 70 7.33 -11.02 -11.81
CA ILE A 70 8.53 -10.20 -12.02
C ILE A 70 9.59 -10.40 -10.93
N GLY A 71 9.20 -10.83 -9.72
CA GLY A 71 10.14 -11.02 -8.61
C GLY A 71 10.55 -9.68 -7.98
N GLY A 72 11.79 -9.63 -7.47
CA GLY A 72 12.38 -8.41 -6.90
C GLY A 72 11.78 -7.96 -5.56
N PHE A 73 12.24 -6.82 -5.11
CA PHE A 73 11.82 -6.17 -3.87
C PHE A 73 10.73 -5.14 -4.15
N ASN A 74 9.61 -5.24 -3.44
CA ASN A 74 8.49 -4.30 -3.57
C ASN A 74 8.60 -3.15 -2.58
N PHE A 75 8.25 -1.96 -3.03
CA PHE A 75 8.17 -0.72 -2.25
C PHE A 75 7.11 0.21 -2.86
N SER A 76 6.90 1.36 -2.26
CA SER A 76 5.84 2.30 -2.64
C SER A 76 6.31 3.74 -2.50
N VAL A 77 5.40 4.69 -2.68
CA VAL A 77 5.59 6.12 -2.42
C VAL A 77 4.60 6.59 -1.35
N GLU A 78 4.84 7.77 -0.76
CA GLU A 78 4.02 8.30 0.35
C GLU A 78 2.53 8.38 0.01
N GLU A 79 2.19 8.79 -1.22
CA GLU A 79 0.80 8.95 -1.65
C GLU A 79 0.04 7.62 -1.82
N LYS A 80 0.76 6.50 -1.77
CA LYS A 80 0.19 5.16 -1.99
C LYS A 80 0.40 4.20 -0.83
N ILE A 81 1.32 4.50 0.09
CA ILE A 81 1.73 3.58 1.16
C ILE A 81 0.60 3.24 2.14
N LEU A 82 -0.38 4.13 2.32
CA LEU A 82 -1.51 3.92 3.21
C LEU A 82 -2.18 2.56 2.98
N ARG A 83 -2.31 2.13 1.71
CA ARG A 83 -2.90 0.84 1.34
C ARG A 83 -2.09 -0.35 1.86
N TRP A 84 -0.81 -0.15 2.14
CA TRP A 84 0.14 -1.21 2.51
C TRP A 84 0.50 -1.22 4.00
N LEU A 85 0.04 -0.28 4.81
CA LEU A 85 0.38 -0.18 6.25
C LEU A 85 0.04 -1.45 7.04
N VAL A 86 -0.95 -2.23 6.61
CA VAL A 86 -1.29 -3.53 7.22
C VAL A 86 -0.14 -4.54 7.15
N ARG A 87 0.84 -4.33 6.26
CA ARG A 87 1.92 -5.28 6.00
C ARG A 87 3.13 -5.12 6.90
N GLY A 88 3.11 -4.18 7.83
CA GLY A 88 4.23 -3.96 8.74
C GLY A 88 3.94 -2.97 9.85
N ASP A 89 4.93 -2.79 10.70
CA ASP A 89 4.94 -1.85 11.82
C ASP A 89 6.15 -0.92 11.78
N THR A 90 7.09 -1.18 10.86
CA THR A 90 8.32 -0.41 10.68
C THR A 90 8.38 0.12 9.25
N LEU A 91 8.57 1.43 9.13
CA LEU A 91 8.76 2.14 7.87
C LEU A 91 10.25 2.35 7.62
N TYR A 92 10.64 2.20 6.37
CA TYR A 92 11.99 2.43 5.85
C TYR A 92 11.95 3.40 4.70
N ASP A 93 12.99 4.22 4.55
CA ASP A 93 13.30 4.88 3.31
C ASP A 93 13.96 3.86 2.35
N VAL A 94 13.66 3.97 1.07
CA VAL A 94 14.23 3.10 0.04
C VAL A 94 15.11 3.94 -0.87
N ILE A 95 16.39 3.57 -0.95
CA ILE A 95 17.37 4.17 -1.83
C ILE A 95 17.68 3.16 -2.94
N LEU A 96 17.70 3.63 -4.17
CA LEU A 96 17.97 2.81 -5.34
C LEU A 96 19.42 2.96 -5.76
N PRO A 97 20.24 1.88 -5.81
CA PRO A 97 21.55 1.91 -6.43
C PRO A 97 21.47 2.35 -7.88
N ASN A 98 22.54 2.98 -8.40
CA ASN A 98 22.58 3.52 -9.77
C ASN A 98 22.37 2.43 -10.87
N ASP A 99 22.69 1.19 -10.55
CA ASP A 99 22.54 0.02 -11.43
C ASP A 99 21.27 -0.80 -11.13
N ALA A 100 20.36 -0.26 -10.32
CA ALA A 100 19.10 -0.93 -10.03
C ALA A 100 18.13 -0.83 -11.21
N ASP A 101 17.53 -1.95 -11.56
CA ASP A 101 16.38 -1.98 -12.45
C ASP A 101 15.08 -1.73 -11.66
N VAL A 102 14.30 -0.73 -12.07
CA VAL A 102 13.09 -0.32 -11.34
C VAL A 102 11.88 -0.31 -12.25
N TYR A 103 10.81 -0.94 -11.81
CA TYR A 103 9.55 -1.03 -12.55
C TYR A 103 8.36 -0.62 -11.70
N ASP A 104 7.44 0.14 -12.31
CA ASP A 104 6.08 0.30 -11.81
C ASP A 104 5.28 -0.95 -12.22
N CYS A 105 4.83 -1.68 -11.22
CA CYS A 105 4.04 -2.89 -11.37
C CYS A 105 2.60 -2.56 -11.00
N GLU A 106 1.91 -1.79 -11.82
CA GLU A 106 0.59 -1.26 -11.51
C GLU A 106 -0.34 -2.24 -10.80
N SER A 107 -1.01 -1.74 -9.79
CA SER A 107 -2.03 -2.47 -9.05
C SER A 107 -3.34 -1.70 -9.09
N PRO A 108 -4.47 -2.33 -9.43
CA PRO A 108 -5.78 -1.66 -9.39
C PRO A 108 -6.13 -1.06 -8.03
N SER A 109 -5.53 -1.57 -6.94
CA SER A 109 -5.74 -1.05 -5.58
C SER A 109 -4.82 0.12 -5.22
N ALA A 110 -3.76 0.33 -5.96
CA ALA A 110 -2.83 1.43 -5.78
C ALA A 110 -2.10 1.70 -7.10
N PRO A 111 -2.77 2.32 -8.09
CA PRO A 111 -2.15 2.69 -9.36
C PRO A 111 -0.90 3.54 -9.11
N HIS A 112 0.21 3.22 -9.78
CA HIS A 112 1.53 3.85 -9.57
C HIS A 112 2.02 3.80 -8.11
N GLY A 113 1.72 2.71 -7.41
CA GLY A 113 2.06 2.57 -5.99
C GLY A 113 2.67 1.23 -5.62
N VAL A 114 3.01 0.40 -6.60
CA VAL A 114 3.73 -0.86 -6.41
C VAL A 114 4.94 -0.86 -7.31
N PHE A 115 6.06 -0.45 -6.76
CA PHE A 115 7.34 -0.49 -7.46
C PHE A 115 8.09 -1.76 -7.09
N ARG A 116 8.89 -2.25 -8.03
CA ARG A 116 9.78 -3.39 -7.82
C ARG A 116 11.15 -3.13 -8.40
N SER A 117 12.17 -3.68 -7.73
CA SER A 117 13.56 -3.59 -8.16
C SER A 117 14.31 -4.88 -7.81
N ASN A 118 15.35 -5.18 -8.60
CA ASN A 118 16.32 -6.24 -8.28
C ASN A 118 17.25 -5.87 -7.14
N LYS A 119 17.47 -4.56 -6.90
CA LYS A 119 18.36 -4.02 -5.86
C LYS A 119 17.73 -2.86 -5.13
N ILE A 120 17.84 -2.85 -3.80
CA ILE A 120 17.46 -1.71 -2.95
C ILE A 120 18.36 -1.59 -1.75
N ILE A 121 18.49 -0.38 -1.20
CA ILE A 121 18.98 -0.14 0.14
C ILE A 121 17.79 0.32 0.97
N ILE A 122 17.59 -0.29 2.14
CA ILE A 122 16.61 0.19 3.12
C ILE A 122 17.36 0.92 4.23
N SER A 123 16.86 2.07 4.65
CA SER A 123 17.50 2.89 5.67
C SER A 123 16.48 3.54 6.61
N ASN A 124 16.97 4.19 7.66
CA ASN A 124 16.16 5.00 8.56
C ASN A 124 14.91 4.27 9.10
N PRO A 125 15.08 3.12 9.80
CA PRO A 125 13.96 2.39 10.38
C PRO A 125 13.23 3.23 11.43
N ARG A 126 11.91 3.33 11.30
CA ARG A 126 11.06 4.04 12.24
C ARG A 126 9.72 3.35 12.44
N PRO A 127 9.20 3.27 13.68
CA PRO A 127 7.91 2.65 13.92
C PRO A 127 6.79 3.45 13.23
N VAL A 128 5.83 2.76 12.63
CA VAL A 128 4.62 3.41 12.11
C VAL A 128 3.70 3.72 13.29
N THR A 129 3.32 4.98 13.42
CA THR A 129 2.35 5.45 14.42
C THR A 129 1.03 5.83 13.78
N ASP A 130 -0.04 5.98 14.58
CA ASP A 130 -1.35 6.46 14.09
C ASP A 130 -1.24 7.88 13.50
N GLU A 131 -0.40 8.75 14.09
CA GLU A 131 -0.12 10.09 13.55
C GLU A 131 0.53 10.00 12.17
N MET A 132 1.52 9.12 12.00
CA MET A 132 2.17 8.88 10.71
C MET A 132 1.17 8.33 9.68
N ALA A 133 0.32 7.38 10.08
CA ALA A 133 -0.74 6.84 9.24
C ALA A 133 -1.73 7.94 8.81
N MET A 134 -2.08 8.86 9.71
CA MET A 134 -2.91 10.03 9.42
C MET A 134 -2.24 10.96 8.39
N ASN A 135 -0.94 11.20 8.53
CA ASN A 135 -0.19 12.01 7.57
C ASN A 135 -0.18 11.36 6.18
N PHE A 136 -0.02 10.03 6.10
CA PHE A 136 -0.13 9.31 4.83
C PHE A 136 -1.55 9.37 4.26
N TYR A 137 -2.58 9.28 5.11
CA TYR A 137 -3.96 9.46 4.66
C TYR A 137 -4.18 10.84 4.02
N ASN A 138 -3.72 11.89 4.66
CA ASN A 138 -3.87 13.26 4.17
C ASN A 138 -3.17 13.52 2.82
N LYS A 139 -2.09 12.79 2.53
CA LYS A 139 -1.35 12.84 1.26
C LYS A 139 -1.86 11.83 0.23
N SER A 140 -2.70 10.87 0.65
CA SER A 140 -3.01 9.70 -0.17
C SER A 140 -3.84 10.02 -1.41
N ILE A 141 -3.48 9.36 -2.51
CA ILE A 141 -4.20 9.38 -3.79
C ILE A 141 -4.48 7.93 -4.17
N LEU A 142 -5.62 7.41 -3.73
CA LEU A 142 -6.03 6.02 -3.93
C LEU A 142 -7.42 5.95 -4.61
N PRO A 143 -7.73 4.87 -5.34
CA PRO A 143 -9.09 4.57 -5.73
C PRO A 143 -10.01 4.43 -4.52
N GLU A 144 -11.29 4.78 -4.65
CA GLU A 144 -12.25 4.79 -3.54
C GLU A 144 -12.27 3.48 -2.74
N LYS A 145 -12.42 2.33 -3.40
CA LYS A 145 -12.41 1.02 -2.73
C LYS A 145 -11.13 0.73 -1.94
N SER A 146 -10.01 1.33 -2.34
CA SER A 146 -8.75 1.15 -1.64
C SER A 146 -8.69 1.89 -0.31
N TYR A 147 -9.46 2.97 -0.17
CA TYR A 147 -9.62 3.61 1.14
C TYR A 147 -10.37 2.72 2.13
N PHE A 148 -11.39 1.97 1.69
CA PHE A 148 -12.11 1.05 2.57
C PHE A 148 -11.21 -0.09 3.07
N LYS A 149 -10.36 -0.62 2.18
CA LYS A 149 -9.33 -1.62 2.55
C LYS A 149 -8.24 -1.01 3.45
N ALA A 150 -7.82 0.22 3.19
CA ALA A 150 -6.85 0.92 4.03
C ALA A 150 -7.43 1.20 5.43
N MET A 151 -8.70 1.57 5.53
CA MET A 151 -9.43 1.74 6.80
C MET A 151 -9.41 0.45 7.62
N ALA A 152 -9.75 -0.70 7.01
CA ALA A 152 -9.68 -2.00 7.67
C ALA A 152 -8.23 -2.31 8.10
N GLY A 153 -7.25 -2.10 7.22
CA GLY A 153 -5.82 -2.31 7.52
C GLY A 153 -5.32 -1.43 8.67
N CYS A 154 -5.70 -0.15 8.71
CA CYS A 154 -5.38 0.76 9.80
C CYS A 154 -6.00 0.29 11.13
N SER A 155 -7.25 -0.15 11.13
CA SER A 155 -7.90 -0.67 12.33
C SER A 155 -7.24 -1.95 12.85
N ILE A 156 -6.84 -2.87 11.97
CA ILE A 156 -6.08 -4.09 12.33
C ILE A 156 -4.73 -3.72 12.98
N ARG A 157 -4.07 -2.69 12.49
CA ARG A 157 -2.75 -2.25 12.99
C ARG A 157 -2.84 -1.35 14.23
N GLY A 158 -4.04 -0.97 14.67
CA GLY A 158 -4.25 -0.09 15.83
C GLY A 158 -4.15 1.41 15.51
N TYR A 159 -4.10 1.79 14.22
CA TYR A 159 -4.16 3.19 13.78
C TYR A 159 -5.61 3.65 13.73
N VAL A 160 -6.23 3.70 14.92
CA VAL A 160 -7.69 3.81 15.08
C VAL A 160 -8.20 5.19 14.66
N ASN A 161 -7.47 6.27 15.01
CA ASN A 161 -7.91 7.62 14.64
C ASN A 161 -7.87 7.80 13.12
N THR A 162 -6.86 7.23 12.45
CA THR A 162 -6.79 7.22 10.99
C THR A 162 -7.94 6.43 10.39
N ALA A 163 -8.28 5.26 10.92
CA ALA A 163 -9.40 4.45 10.44
C ALA A 163 -10.74 5.19 10.58
N ILE A 164 -10.99 5.83 11.73
CA ILE A 164 -12.17 6.66 11.99
C ILE A 164 -12.23 7.84 11.02
N LYS A 165 -11.11 8.52 10.79
CA LYS A 165 -11.03 9.65 9.85
C LYS A 165 -11.38 9.20 8.43
N ILE A 166 -10.83 8.07 7.97
CA ILE A 166 -11.17 7.50 6.65
C ILE A 166 -12.66 7.19 6.58
N PHE A 167 -13.24 6.57 7.62
CA PHE A 167 -14.67 6.28 7.66
C PHE A 167 -15.48 7.57 7.46
N ASN A 168 -15.23 8.58 8.28
CA ASN A 168 -15.98 9.84 8.27
C ASN A 168 -15.88 10.60 6.95
N ASP A 169 -14.73 10.53 6.28
CA ASP A 169 -14.49 11.27 5.03
C ASP A 169 -14.95 10.52 3.79
N LYS A 170 -14.93 9.18 3.82
CA LYS A 170 -15.09 8.37 2.60
C LYS A 170 -16.37 7.53 2.58
N VAL A 171 -16.98 7.23 3.75
CA VAL A 171 -18.22 6.46 3.78
C VAL A 171 -19.42 7.41 3.78
N ASN A 172 -20.36 7.17 2.89
CA ASN A 172 -21.61 7.93 2.76
C ASN A 172 -22.74 7.02 2.31
N LYS A 173 -23.98 7.55 2.26
CA LYS A 173 -25.18 6.78 1.89
C LYS A 173 -25.06 6.08 0.52
N SER A 174 -24.38 6.69 -0.44
CA SER A 174 -24.30 6.14 -1.80
C SER A 174 -23.33 4.98 -1.96
N ASN A 175 -22.31 4.89 -1.07
CA ASN A 175 -21.28 3.85 -1.14
C ASN A 175 -21.22 2.93 0.08
N PHE A 176 -22.14 3.09 1.03
CA PHE A 176 -22.17 2.36 2.30
C PHE A 176 -22.04 0.84 2.14
N GLU A 177 -22.88 0.22 1.30
CA GLU A 177 -22.88 -1.23 1.13
C GLU A 177 -21.54 -1.74 0.55
N ILE A 178 -20.95 -0.98 -0.38
CA ILE A 178 -19.64 -1.30 -0.96
C ILE A 178 -18.55 -1.15 0.11
N ALA A 179 -18.58 -0.05 0.86
CA ALA A 179 -17.59 0.21 1.91
C ALA A 179 -17.63 -0.86 3.01
N PHE A 180 -18.83 -1.25 3.43
CA PHE A 180 -19.01 -2.27 4.45
C PHE A 180 -18.60 -3.67 3.98
N SER A 181 -18.91 -4.02 2.72
CA SER A 181 -18.43 -5.27 2.12
C SER A 181 -16.90 -5.30 2.04
N GLU A 182 -16.26 -4.28 1.46
CA GLU A 182 -14.80 -4.21 1.32
C GLU A 182 -14.08 -4.21 2.69
N PHE A 183 -14.68 -3.62 3.72
CA PHE A 183 -14.18 -3.67 5.10
C PHE A 183 -14.23 -5.10 5.65
N LYS A 184 -15.37 -5.78 5.56
CA LYS A 184 -15.55 -7.15 6.05
C LYS A 184 -14.63 -8.13 5.31
N ASP A 185 -14.62 -8.08 3.98
CA ASP A 185 -13.78 -8.94 3.15
C ASP A 185 -12.30 -8.82 3.48
N PHE A 186 -11.85 -7.62 3.86
CA PHE A 186 -10.46 -7.39 4.23
C PHE A 186 -10.07 -7.97 5.60
N ILE A 187 -11.03 -8.17 6.49
CA ILE A 187 -10.81 -8.70 7.84
C ILE A 187 -10.80 -10.24 7.85
N ILE A 188 -11.40 -10.88 6.86
CA ILE A 188 -11.42 -12.34 6.77
C ILE A 188 -9.99 -12.89 6.79
N PRO A 189 -9.65 -13.79 7.72
CA PRO A 189 -8.32 -14.40 7.77
C PRO A 189 -8.03 -15.25 6.52
N ASN A 190 -6.75 -15.42 6.20
CA ASN A 190 -6.35 -16.30 5.11
C ASN A 190 -6.81 -17.74 5.38
N GLY A 191 -7.51 -18.33 4.42
CA GLY A 191 -8.04 -19.67 4.50
C GLY A 191 -9.51 -19.77 4.92
N GLU A 192 -10.12 -18.63 5.27
CA GLU A 192 -11.54 -18.52 5.55
C GLU A 192 -12.27 -17.85 4.37
N ASP A 193 -13.50 -18.26 4.09
CA ASP A 193 -14.29 -17.80 2.95
C ASP A 193 -15.39 -16.81 3.36
N THR A 194 -15.74 -16.75 4.64
CA THR A 194 -16.86 -15.95 5.13
C THR A 194 -16.46 -15.10 6.33
N PHE A 195 -17.04 -13.90 6.41
CA PHE A 195 -16.85 -13.00 7.54
C PHE A 195 -17.53 -13.57 8.82
N SER A 196 -16.80 -13.48 9.95
CA SER A 196 -17.35 -13.69 11.29
C SER A 196 -16.98 -12.51 12.18
N GLU A 197 -17.87 -12.16 13.10
CA GLU A 197 -17.58 -11.13 14.11
C GLU A 197 -16.48 -11.53 15.08
N ASP A 198 -16.17 -12.82 15.20
CA ASP A 198 -15.08 -13.35 16.01
C ASP A 198 -13.69 -12.93 15.49
N TYR A 199 -13.61 -12.51 14.22
CA TYR A 199 -12.37 -11.97 13.63
C TYR A 199 -12.09 -10.52 14.04
N LEU A 200 -13.07 -9.85 14.70
CA LEU A 200 -12.94 -8.45 15.08
C LEU A 200 -12.15 -8.30 16.39
N GLY A 201 -10.90 -7.84 16.29
CA GLY A 201 -10.19 -7.30 17.45
C GLY A 201 -10.82 -5.98 17.92
N ASN A 202 -10.43 -5.50 19.11
CA ASN A 202 -11.02 -4.31 19.74
C ASN A 202 -11.07 -3.07 18.83
N ASN A 203 -10.03 -2.85 18.04
CA ASN A 203 -9.95 -1.67 17.17
C ASN A 203 -10.80 -1.82 15.91
N THR A 204 -10.85 -3.03 15.32
CA THR A 204 -11.71 -3.33 14.17
C THR A 204 -13.18 -3.33 14.57
N ARG A 205 -13.51 -3.77 15.80
CA ARG A 205 -14.86 -3.70 16.36
C ARG A 205 -15.38 -2.26 16.38
N LYS A 206 -14.57 -1.29 16.77
CA LYS A 206 -14.99 0.13 16.78
C LYS A 206 -15.44 0.60 15.39
N ILE A 207 -14.71 0.24 14.34
CA ILE A 207 -15.09 0.64 12.98
C ILE A 207 -16.32 -0.14 12.50
N TYR A 208 -16.42 -1.42 12.85
CA TYR A 208 -17.61 -2.23 12.56
C TYR A 208 -18.86 -1.64 13.21
N ASP A 209 -18.79 -1.24 14.48
CA ASP A 209 -19.91 -0.61 15.20
C ASP A 209 -20.32 0.73 14.56
N MET A 210 -19.37 1.49 13.99
CA MET A 210 -19.69 2.69 13.20
C MET A 210 -20.52 2.36 11.95
N PHE A 211 -20.24 1.24 11.27
CA PHE A 211 -21.09 0.77 10.17
C PHE A 211 -22.48 0.35 10.64
N LEU A 212 -22.60 -0.36 11.76
CA LEU A 212 -23.90 -0.80 12.30
C LEU A 212 -24.80 0.38 12.72
N ASN A 213 -24.18 1.45 13.22
CA ASN A 213 -24.88 2.67 13.69
C ASN A 213 -24.95 3.77 12.61
N PHE A 214 -24.54 3.47 11.36
CA PHE A 214 -24.59 4.45 10.29
C PHE A 214 -26.06 4.73 9.89
N GLU A 215 -26.49 5.98 10.04
CA GLU A 215 -27.84 6.39 9.64
C GLU A 215 -27.95 6.42 8.10
N LYS A 216 -28.68 5.46 7.54
CA LYS A 216 -28.92 5.30 6.11
C LYS A 216 -29.79 6.40 5.52
#